data_ce157c39cbd5cd4963b4d69a75a5bf91
#
_entry.id   ce157c39cbd5cd4963b4d69a75a5bf91
#
_cell.length_a   1.000
_cell.length_b   1.000
_cell.length_c   1.000
_cell.angle_alpha   90.00
_cell.angle_beta   90.00
_cell.angle_gamma   90.00
#
_symmetry.space_group_name_H-M   'P 1'
#
loop_
_entity.id
_entity.type
_entity.pdbx_description
1 polymer ?
#
loop_
_entity_poly.entity_id
_entity_poly.type
_entity_poly.pdbx_seq_one_letter_code
_entity_poly.pdbx_strand_id
1 'polypeptide(L)'
;TGLPEVNLGLLPGGGGTQRLPRLAGPSEALKMMLTGAHVPAKKALDMGIVDGISEDVVNESIEFIKNKADSNEEHPKVRDLNSKMIEARGDDKVLLEAQAMASKGRKGQFAPGQIIKCVEAAINIDDFDEGLKKEGEYFLECLMHPQREAMIHIFFGERAASKISDVPKETKVMDIKKAGIIGSGTMGGGIAMCFANAGIPVHIIDQDEENLKRGVSVIEKNYDFMVNKGRLSPEQKDAVFGLVSSSLDYKDVSDCDIVIEAVYENLELKHEIFKSLDTHVKEGAILASNTSGLDIDSIASVTSRPELVVGTHFFSPANIMRLLEVVRGEQTSDETLATIMAIGKRLKKAAVVSLNAPGFIGNRMLFGYTAQANMLLLEGALPHQIDQALESFGLNMGPFRMMDLVGLDLGWRARKLSGKESPLHAKIGDELCEQDRYGQKSGAGYYNYSEGSRAPNPAPENEAVYEKISSENGFTRRDISDEEIVERCILALINEGADILSEGVAQRAADIDVVYINGYGFPIWRGGPMHHANAMGLDKVIEKLEKYREITGNDVYKPSEMLVNLAKDGGKLGEAPQKGDRKEKLGFEMSSVANNF
;
A
#
# COMPACT_ATOMS: atom_id res chain seq x y z
N THR A 1 5.61 19.14 -16.36
CA THR A 1 6.48 18.20 -17.08
C THR A 1 7.04 17.14 -16.15
N GLY A 2 7.56 16.03 -16.70
CA GLY A 2 8.14 14.94 -15.90
C GLY A 2 8.68 13.81 -16.79
N LEU A 3 9.51 12.96 -16.20
CA LEU A 3 10.04 11.73 -16.80
C LEU A 3 9.71 10.55 -15.87
N PRO A 4 8.48 9.98 -15.95
CA PRO A 4 7.98 9.00 -14.99
C PRO A 4 8.34 7.54 -15.33
N GLU A 5 9.21 7.28 -16.30
CA GLU A 5 9.55 5.95 -16.83
C GLU A 5 10.05 4.98 -15.76
N VAL A 6 10.69 5.50 -14.72
CA VAL A 6 11.14 4.71 -13.56
C VAL A 6 10.00 3.95 -12.87
N ASN A 7 8.76 4.49 -12.94
CA ASN A 7 7.57 3.83 -12.39
C ASN A 7 7.12 2.61 -13.22
N LEU A 8 7.68 2.46 -14.43
CA LEU A 8 7.46 1.32 -15.32
C LEU A 8 8.66 0.37 -15.37
N GLY A 9 9.66 0.58 -14.50
CA GLY A 9 10.91 -0.19 -14.53
C GLY A 9 11.81 0.14 -15.72
N LEU A 10 11.63 1.32 -16.32
CA LEU A 10 12.39 1.83 -17.46
C LEU A 10 13.17 3.08 -17.07
N LEU A 11 14.13 3.46 -17.91
CA LEU A 11 14.75 4.76 -17.89
C LEU A 11 14.14 5.67 -18.98
N PRO A 12 14.24 7.01 -18.86
CA PRO A 12 13.79 7.93 -19.90
C PRO A 12 14.59 7.74 -21.19
N GLY A 13 13.91 7.20 -22.21
CA GLY A 13 14.49 7.02 -23.54
C GLY A 13 14.37 8.26 -24.42
N GLY A 14 14.77 8.12 -25.69
CA GLY A 14 14.67 9.21 -26.68
C GLY A 14 15.54 10.43 -26.36
N GLY A 15 16.62 10.25 -25.60
CA GLY A 15 17.54 11.31 -25.19
C GLY A 15 17.12 12.05 -23.93
N GLY A 16 16.13 11.56 -23.18
CA GLY A 16 15.68 12.18 -21.92
C GLY A 16 16.79 12.29 -20.89
N THR A 17 17.57 11.22 -20.70
CA THR A 17 18.71 11.20 -19.77
C THR A 17 19.88 12.05 -20.21
N GLN A 18 19.93 12.45 -21.48
CA GLN A 18 20.99 13.28 -22.06
C GLN A 18 20.59 14.75 -22.13
N ARG A 19 19.32 15.06 -22.44
CA ARG A 19 18.84 16.44 -22.60
C ARG A 19 18.47 17.10 -21.28
N LEU A 20 17.76 16.38 -20.39
CA LEU A 20 17.31 16.98 -19.14
C LEU A 20 18.46 17.46 -18.23
N PRO A 21 19.58 16.71 -18.06
CA PRO A 21 20.72 17.21 -17.29
C PRO A 21 21.35 18.49 -17.89
N ARG A 22 21.36 18.62 -19.22
CA ARG A 22 21.89 19.81 -19.91
C ARG A 22 21.04 21.05 -19.67
N LEU A 23 19.73 20.89 -19.51
CA LEU A 23 18.79 21.96 -19.20
C LEU A 23 18.74 22.29 -17.70
N ALA A 24 18.43 21.30 -16.85
CA ALA A 24 18.16 21.48 -15.44
C ALA A 24 19.39 21.32 -14.52
N GLY A 25 20.49 20.78 -15.04
CA GLY A 25 21.64 20.31 -14.28
C GLY A 25 21.46 18.86 -13.81
N PRO A 26 22.56 18.11 -13.57
CA PRO A 26 22.52 16.68 -13.25
C PRO A 26 21.75 16.36 -11.96
N SER A 27 21.89 17.17 -10.92
CA SER A 27 21.22 16.93 -9.62
C SER A 27 19.69 16.97 -9.74
N GLU A 28 19.14 18.03 -10.34
CA GLU A 28 17.68 18.16 -10.49
C GLU A 28 17.13 17.15 -11.51
N ALA A 29 17.88 16.86 -12.58
CA ALA A 29 17.53 15.84 -13.55
C ALA A 29 17.44 14.45 -12.90
N LEU A 30 18.42 14.05 -12.09
CA LEU A 30 18.41 12.80 -11.35
C LEU A 30 17.23 12.73 -10.36
N LYS A 31 16.92 13.81 -9.63
CA LYS A 31 15.74 13.86 -8.78
C LYS A 31 14.46 13.61 -9.55
N MET A 32 14.27 14.26 -10.69
CA MET A 32 13.08 14.08 -11.52
C MET A 32 12.96 12.65 -12.04
N MET A 33 14.04 12.09 -12.59
CA MET A 33 14.04 10.77 -13.19
C MET A 33 13.93 9.65 -12.15
N LEU A 34 14.60 9.76 -10.99
CA LEU A 34 14.58 8.74 -9.93
C LEU A 34 13.26 8.73 -9.15
N THR A 35 12.61 9.88 -9.00
CA THR A 35 11.29 9.96 -8.34
C THR A 35 10.14 9.69 -9.30
N GLY A 36 10.31 10.00 -10.59
CA GLY A 36 9.23 10.01 -11.57
C GLY A 36 8.19 11.12 -11.31
N ALA A 37 8.55 12.11 -10.50
CA ALA A 37 7.64 13.18 -10.10
C ALA A 37 7.45 14.21 -11.23
N HIS A 38 6.24 14.76 -11.31
CA HIS A 38 5.92 15.87 -12.19
C HIS A 38 6.36 17.18 -11.55
N VAL A 39 6.93 18.06 -12.37
CA VAL A 39 7.37 19.41 -11.99
C VAL A 39 6.35 20.42 -12.50
N PRO A 40 5.82 21.33 -11.64
CA PRO A 40 4.93 22.42 -12.06
C PRO A 40 5.59 23.35 -13.08
N ALA A 41 4.79 24.00 -13.94
CA ALA A 41 5.28 24.85 -15.02
C ALA A 41 6.25 25.95 -14.52
N LYS A 42 5.91 26.64 -13.43
CA LYS A 42 6.77 27.66 -12.83
C LYS A 42 8.14 27.12 -12.44
N LYS A 43 8.18 25.97 -11.75
CA LYS A 43 9.45 25.34 -11.39
C LYS A 43 10.22 24.85 -12.62
N ALA A 44 9.54 24.37 -13.66
CA ALA A 44 10.16 23.96 -14.91
C ALA A 44 10.82 25.15 -15.64
N LEU A 45 10.21 26.36 -15.58
CA LEU A 45 10.78 27.61 -16.09
C LEU A 45 12.02 27.98 -15.27
N ASP A 46 11.95 27.98 -13.95
CA ASP A 46 13.06 28.30 -13.06
C ASP A 46 14.27 27.36 -13.27
N MET A 47 14.01 26.10 -13.64
CA MET A 47 15.03 25.10 -13.96
C MET A 47 15.59 25.21 -15.39
N GLY A 48 15.00 26.02 -16.25
CA GLY A 48 15.37 26.15 -17.65
C GLY A 48 14.93 25.00 -18.54
N ILE A 49 13.89 24.23 -18.11
CA ILE A 49 13.32 23.12 -18.90
C ILE A 49 12.36 23.66 -19.98
N VAL A 50 11.67 24.74 -19.69
CA VAL A 50 10.79 25.45 -20.62
C VAL A 50 11.19 26.92 -20.69
N ASP A 51 10.93 27.58 -21.84
CA ASP A 51 11.34 28.97 -22.09
C ASP A 51 10.27 29.99 -21.69
N GLY A 52 9.04 29.55 -21.45
CA GLY A 52 7.93 30.41 -21.06
C GLY A 52 6.75 29.61 -20.51
N ILE A 53 5.79 30.35 -19.92
CA ILE A 53 4.51 29.84 -19.43
C ILE A 53 3.41 30.69 -20.06
N SER A 54 2.35 30.04 -20.55
CA SER A 54 1.25 30.71 -21.21
C SER A 54 -0.09 30.02 -20.85
N GLU A 55 -1.16 30.82 -20.84
CA GLU A 55 -2.54 30.30 -20.79
C GLU A 55 -3.08 29.99 -22.18
N ASP A 56 -2.59 30.68 -23.24
CA ASP A 56 -2.87 30.41 -24.65
C ASP A 56 -1.62 29.88 -25.36
N VAL A 57 -1.25 28.63 -25.03
CA VAL A 57 -0.02 27.96 -25.44
C VAL A 57 0.16 27.98 -26.98
N VAL A 58 -0.93 27.84 -27.76
CA VAL A 58 -0.82 27.73 -29.22
C VAL A 58 -0.43 29.08 -29.84
N ASN A 59 -1.19 30.12 -29.55
CA ASN A 59 -0.98 31.44 -30.17
C ASN A 59 0.32 32.08 -29.68
N GLU A 60 0.58 32.03 -28.37
CA GLU A 60 1.83 32.59 -27.81
C GLU A 60 3.07 31.82 -28.26
N SER A 61 3.01 30.50 -28.47
CA SER A 61 4.13 29.75 -29.06
C SER A 61 4.38 30.15 -30.50
N ILE A 62 3.34 30.42 -31.30
CA ILE A 62 3.47 30.91 -32.67
C ILE A 62 4.15 32.27 -32.69
N GLU A 63 3.74 33.21 -31.82
CA GLU A 63 4.39 34.51 -31.68
C GLU A 63 5.84 34.38 -31.20
N PHE A 64 6.11 33.56 -30.21
CA PHE A 64 7.46 33.29 -29.72
C PHE A 64 8.40 32.81 -30.85
N ILE A 65 7.92 31.83 -31.64
CA ILE A 65 8.72 31.31 -32.76
C ILE A 65 8.95 32.37 -33.85
N LYS A 66 7.93 33.19 -34.19
CA LYS A 66 8.08 34.28 -35.15
C LYS A 66 9.11 35.29 -34.67
N ASN A 67 9.02 35.74 -33.42
CA ASN A 67 9.97 36.69 -32.83
C ASN A 67 11.40 36.14 -32.83
N LYS A 68 11.55 34.84 -32.52
CA LYS A 68 12.84 34.16 -32.58
C LYS A 68 13.38 34.05 -34.00
N ALA A 69 12.56 33.76 -35.00
CA ALA A 69 12.96 33.68 -36.38
C ALA A 69 13.41 35.06 -36.93
N ASP A 70 12.74 36.15 -36.48
CA ASP A 70 13.05 37.52 -36.91
C ASP A 70 14.29 38.10 -36.18
N SER A 71 14.70 37.56 -35.04
CA SER A 71 15.80 38.11 -34.23
C SER A 71 17.19 37.84 -34.78
N ASN A 72 17.35 36.96 -35.75
CA ASN A 72 18.66 36.49 -36.26
C ASN A 72 19.61 35.95 -35.15
N GLU A 73 19.10 35.62 -33.98
CA GLU A 73 19.88 35.01 -32.91
C GLU A 73 20.14 33.53 -33.22
N GLU A 74 21.32 33.03 -32.87
CA GLU A 74 21.59 31.60 -32.90
C GLU A 74 20.68 30.89 -31.90
N HIS A 75 20.03 29.82 -32.35
CA HIS A 75 19.20 28.97 -31.47
C HIS A 75 20.04 27.83 -30.94
N PRO A 76 20.44 27.85 -29.65
CA PRO A 76 21.26 26.79 -29.10
C PRO A 76 20.48 25.48 -29.12
N LYS A 77 21.07 24.44 -29.69
CA LYS A 77 20.53 23.10 -29.58
C LYS A 77 20.83 22.54 -28.18
N VAL A 78 19.87 21.92 -27.55
CA VAL A 78 20.06 21.35 -26.19
C VAL A 78 21.25 20.40 -26.11
N ARG A 79 21.56 19.70 -27.22
CA ARG A 79 22.73 18.81 -27.32
C ARG A 79 24.07 19.50 -27.14
N ASP A 80 24.12 20.81 -27.44
CA ASP A 80 25.36 21.61 -27.42
C ASP A 80 25.54 22.35 -26.08
N LEU A 81 24.55 22.29 -25.16
CA LEU A 81 24.57 22.95 -23.86
C LEU A 81 25.38 22.10 -22.83
N ASN A 82 26.72 22.19 -22.92
CA ASN A 82 27.60 21.34 -22.09
C ASN A 82 28.07 22.00 -20.78
N SER A 83 27.80 23.30 -20.54
CA SER A 83 28.33 24.03 -19.38
C SER A 83 28.06 23.34 -18.06
N LYS A 84 26.79 22.96 -17.78
CA LYS A 84 26.40 22.27 -16.56
C LYS A 84 27.00 20.86 -16.44
N MET A 85 27.32 20.20 -17.54
CA MET A 85 28.00 18.90 -17.55
C MET A 85 29.47 19.06 -17.20
N ILE A 86 30.13 20.08 -17.77
CA ILE A 86 31.54 20.41 -17.50
C ILE A 86 31.72 20.81 -16.02
N GLU A 87 30.81 21.62 -15.48
CA GLU A 87 30.81 22.03 -14.06
C GLU A 87 30.67 20.83 -13.11
N ALA A 88 29.88 19.82 -13.49
CA ALA A 88 29.67 18.62 -12.68
C ALA A 88 30.77 17.55 -12.81
N ARG A 89 31.66 17.71 -13.80
CA ARG A 89 32.72 16.75 -14.09
C ARG A 89 33.75 16.72 -12.98
N GLY A 90 33.99 15.51 -12.43
CA GLY A 90 34.90 15.30 -11.30
C GLY A 90 34.31 15.55 -9.91
N ASP A 91 33.01 15.90 -9.85
CA ASP A 91 32.27 15.96 -8.59
C ASP A 91 31.38 14.71 -8.43
N ASP A 92 31.90 13.70 -7.73
CA ASP A 92 31.18 12.46 -7.46
C ASP A 92 29.96 12.62 -6.52
N LYS A 93 29.84 13.77 -5.85
CA LYS A 93 28.79 14.03 -4.86
C LYS A 93 27.40 13.89 -5.44
N VAL A 94 27.17 14.40 -6.66
CA VAL A 94 25.87 14.33 -7.34
C VAL A 94 25.43 12.88 -7.57
N LEU A 95 26.35 12.02 -8.00
CA LEU A 95 26.08 10.60 -8.26
C LEU A 95 25.89 9.82 -6.93
N LEU A 96 26.67 10.12 -5.90
CA LEU A 96 26.53 9.52 -4.58
C LEU A 96 25.20 9.87 -3.92
N GLU A 97 24.76 11.13 -4.01
CA GLU A 97 23.45 11.56 -3.52
C GLU A 97 22.31 10.86 -4.28
N ALA A 98 22.44 10.69 -5.59
CA ALA A 98 21.47 9.96 -6.40
C ALA A 98 21.40 8.46 -6.03
N GLN A 99 22.55 7.81 -5.79
CA GLN A 99 22.62 6.43 -5.32
C GLN A 99 21.96 6.27 -3.94
N ALA A 100 22.21 7.20 -3.02
CA ALA A 100 21.58 7.21 -1.71
C ALA A 100 20.05 7.39 -1.81
N MET A 101 19.59 8.28 -2.70
CA MET A 101 18.17 8.47 -2.99
C MET A 101 17.52 7.20 -3.57
N ALA A 102 18.16 6.57 -4.55
CA ALA A 102 17.70 5.34 -5.17
C ALA A 102 17.63 4.20 -4.15
N SER A 103 18.67 4.02 -3.34
CA SER A 103 18.74 2.97 -2.30
C SER A 103 17.65 3.12 -1.24
N LYS A 104 17.27 4.36 -0.89
CA LYS A 104 16.22 4.65 0.09
C LYS A 104 14.81 4.56 -0.51
N GLY A 105 14.60 5.15 -1.68
CA GLY A 105 13.26 5.30 -2.26
C GLY A 105 12.88 4.24 -3.29
N ARG A 106 13.85 3.52 -3.84
CA ARG A 106 13.68 2.56 -4.93
C ARG A 106 14.45 1.24 -4.66
N LYS A 107 14.54 0.85 -3.39
CA LYS A 107 15.26 -0.35 -2.97
C LYS A 107 14.88 -1.57 -3.83
N GLY A 108 15.88 -2.27 -4.36
CA GLY A 108 15.70 -3.49 -5.16
C GLY A 108 15.28 -3.26 -6.62
N GLN A 109 15.01 -2.01 -7.05
CA GLN A 109 14.67 -1.70 -8.44
C GLN A 109 15.94 -1.59 -9.30
N PHE A 110 15.86 -2.08 -10.55
CA PHE A 110 16.97 -2.11 -11.51
C PHE A 110 17.15 -0.77 -12.24
N ALA A 111 16.05 -0.21 -12.76
CA ALA A 111 16.07 0.99 -13.60
C ALA A 111 16.75 2.23 -12.96
N PRO A 112 16.62 2.52 -11.64
CA PRO A 112 17.31 3.65 -11.01
C PRO A 112 18.82 3.61 -11.18
N GLY A 113 19.44 2.42 -11.08
CA GLY A 113 20.89 2.28 -11.32
C GLY A 113 21.28 2.62 -12.77
N GLN A 114 20.45 2.24 -13.74
CA GLN A 114 20.69 2.53 -15.14
C GLN A 114 20.47 4.02 -15.47
N ILE A 115 19.50 4.69 -14.82
CA ILE A 115 19.31 6.13 -14.91
C ILE A 115 20.57 6.87 -14.45
N ILE A 116 21.15 6.48 -13.32
CA ILE A 116 22.37 7.08 -12.77
C ILE A 116 23.52 6.93 -13.76
N LYS A 117 23.74 5.72 -14.32
CA LYS A 117 24.77 5.48 -15.35
C LYS A 117 24.57 6.32 -16.62
N CYS A 118 23.33 6.55 -17.05
CA CYS A 118 23.05 7.41 -18.20
C CYS A 118 23.44 8.88 -17.95
N VAL A 119 23.17 9.39 -16.73
CA VAL A 119 23.54 10.77 -16.38
C VAL A 119 25.04 10.89 -16.16
N GLU A 120 25.69 9.87 -15.58
CA GLU A 120 27.15 9.77 -15.50
C GLU A 120 27.79 9.82 -16.90
N ALA A 121 27.22 9.09 -17.87
CA ALA A 121 27.65 9.17 -19.27
C ALA A 121 27.46 10.59 -19.85
N ALA A 122 26.33 11.26 -19.55
CA ALA A 122 26.10 12.65 -19.99
C ALA A 122 27.12 13.64 -19.42
N ILE A 123 27.63 13.42 -18.20
CA ILE A 123 28.65 14.25 -17.54
C ILE A 123 30.02 14.00 -18.16
N ASN A 124 30.39 12.75 -18.43
CA ASN A 124 31.75 12.35 -18.73
C ASN A 124 32.04 12.20 -20.22
N ILE A 125 31.03 12.07 -21.09
CA ILE A 125 31.15 11.89 -22.52
C ILE A 125 30.80 13.22 -23.22
N ASP A 126 31.77 13.83 -23.92
CA ASP A 126 31.54 15.08 -24.61
C ASP A 126 30.65 14.94 -25.86
N ASP A 127 30.78 13.82 -26.56
CA ASP A 127 29.96 13.52 -27.73
C ASP A 127 28.53 13.10 -27.30
N PHE A 128 27.56 13.94 -27.69
CA PHE A 128 26.16 13.72 -27.39
C PHE A 128 25.60 12.42 -28.01
N ASP A 129 26.06 12.05 -29.21
CA ASP A 129 25.56 10.86 -29.90
C ASP A 129 26.11 9.57 -29.27
N GLU A 130 27.35 9.61 -28.76
CA GLU A 130 27.88 8.52 -27.94
C GLU A 130 27.13 8.41 -26.58
N GLY A 131 26.75 9.54 -25.98
CA GLY A 131 25.87 9.55 -24.79
C GLY A 131 24.51 8.92 -25.07
N LEU A 132 23.89 9.25 -26.23
CA LEU A 132 22.62 8.63 -26.67
C LEU A 132 22.76 7.11 -26.91
N LYS A 133 23.89 6.68 -27.45
CA LYS A 133 24.16 5.26 -27.65
C LYS A 133 24.23 4.52 -26.31
N LYS A 134 24.88 5.11 -25.29
CA LYS A 134 24.89 4.56 -23.93
C LYS A 134 23.49 4.51 -23.30
N GLU A 135 22.69 5.57 -23.48
CA GLU A 135 21.28 5.54 -23.07
C GLU A 135 20.54 4.36 -23.73
N GLY A 136 20.72 4.14 -25.03
CA GLY A 136 20.09 3.04 -25.75
C GLY A 136 20.51 1.66 -25.24
N GLU A 137 21.80 1.47 -24.92
CA GLU A 137 22.32 0.23 -24.33
C GLU A 137 21.64 -0.06 -22.98
N TYR A 138 21.65 0.90 -22.06
CA TYR A 138 21.04 0.77 -20.74
C TYR A 138 19.50 0.70 -20.79
N PHE A 139 18.86 1.36 -21.76
CA PHE A 139 17.43 1.23 -22.01
C PHE A 139 17.06 -0.19 -22.40
N LEU A 140 17.84 -0.83 -23.28
CA LEU A 140 17.63 -2.20 -23.69
C LEU A 140 17.78 -3.18 -22.51
N GLU A 141 18.74 -2.95 -21.62
CA GLU A 141 18.86 -3.73 -20.38
C GLU A 141 17.61 -3.61 -19.51
N CYS A 142 17.06 -2.41 -19.31
CA CYS A 142 15.80 -2.21 -18.61
C CYS A 142 14.63 -2.89 -19.33
N LEU A 143 14.57 -2.78 -20.66
CA LEU A 143 13.51 -3.36 -21.49
C LEU A 143 13.43 -4.87 -21.37
N MET A 144 14.58 -5.54 -21.29
CA MET A 144 14.68 -7.00 -21.16
C MET A 144 14.61 -7.49 -19.72
N HIS A 145 14.67 -6.59 -18.73
CA HIS A 145 14.67 -6.96 -17.32
C HIS A 145 13.25 -7.35 -16.84
N PRO A 146 13.08 -8.47 -16.11
CA PRO A 146 11.75 -8.92 -15.64
C PRO A 146 10.96 -7.90 -14.82
N GLN A 147 11.64 -7.02 -14.09
CA GLN A 147 10.98 -5.99 -13.29
C GLN A 147 10.12 -5.03 -14.12
N ARG A 148 10.43 -4.82 -15.39
CA ARG A 148 9.61 -4.02 -16.30
C ARG A 148 8.20 -4.59 -16.42
N GLU A 149 8.07 -5.89 -16.66
CA GLU A 149 6.76 -6.54 -16.80
C GLU A 149 5.96 -6.44 -15.50
N ALA A 150 6.61 -6.68 -14.36
CA ALA A 150 6.02 -6.55 -13.04
C ALA A 150 5.49 -5.12 -12.77
N MET A 151 6.30 -4.10 -13.07
CA MET A 151 5.93 -2.71 -12.82
C MET A 151 4.87 -2.19 -13.79
N ILE A 152 4.90 -2.63 -15.05
CA ILE A 152 3.84 -2.37 -16.04
C ILE A 152 2.53 -3.04 -15.62
N HIS A 153 2.58 -4.28 -15.12
CA HIS A 153 1.41 -4.99 -14.59
C HIS A 153 0.72 -4.17 -13.50
N ILE A 154 1.46 -3.66 -12.53
CA ILE A 154 0.89 -2.84 -11.44
C ILE A 154 0.37 -1.50 -11.94
N PHE A 155 1.07 -0.86 -12.86
CA PHE A 155 0.61 0.40 -13.44
C PHE A 155 -0.77 0.27 -14.12
N PHE A 156 -1.01 -0.83 -14.82
CA PHE A 156 -2.32 -1.12 -15.40
C PHE A 156 -3.29 -1.71 -14.36
N GLY A 157 -2.79 -2.49 -13.40
CA GLY A 157 -3.57 -3.04 -12.29
C GLY A 157 -4.25 -1.96 -11.44
N GLU A 158 -3.53 -0.92 -11.02
CA GLU A 158 -4.13 0.22 -10.29
C GLU A 158 -5.23 0.93 -11.09
N ARG A 159 -5.11 0.99 -12.42
CA ARG A 159 -6.15 1.55 -13.30
C ARG A 159 -7.33 0.60 -13.47
N ALA A 160 -7.07 -0.70 -13.54
CA ALA A 160 -8.11 -1.72 -13.62
C ALA A 160 -8.89 -1.82 -12.31
N ALA A 161 -8.23 -1.77 -11.16
CA ALA A 161 -8.84 -1.83 -9.84
C ALA A 161 -9.89 -0.73 -9.60
N SER A 162 -9.73 0.44 -10.26
CA SER A 162 -10.73 1.52 -10.20
C SER A 162 -12.03 1.22 -10.96
N LYS A 163 -12.11 0.08 -11.67
CA LYS A 163 -13.29 -0.34 -12.44
C LYS A 163 -13.92 -1.56 -11.79
N ILE A 164 -15.19 -1.46 -11.48
CA ILE A 164 -15.98 -2.58 -10.96
C ILE A 164 -16.61 -3.28 -12.17
N SER A 165 -16.38 -4.58 -12.31
CA SER A 165 -16.70 -5.32 -13.55
C SER A 165 -18.20 -5.40 -13.84
N ASP A 166 -19.03 -5.45 -12.79
CA ASP A 166 -20.49 -5.58 -12.86
C ASP A 166 -21.24 -4.27 -12.55
N VAL A 167 -20.54 -3.14 -12.44
CA VAL A 167 -21.15 -1.80 -12.26
C VAL A 167 -20.99 -1.00 -13.55
N PRO A 168 -22.10 -0.54 -14.17
CA PRO A 168 -22.06 0.28 -15.38
C PRO A 168 -21.25 1.56 -15.19
N LYS A 169 -20.52 1.99 -16.23
CA LYS A 169 -19.71 3.22 -16.18
C LYS A 169 -20.54 4.49 -15.99
N GLU A 170 -21.79 4.42 -16.41
CA GLU A 170 -22.78 5.50 -16.35
C GLU A 170 -23.46 5.59 -14.98
N THR A 171 -23.12 4.67 -14.06
CA THR A 171 -23.67 4.69 -12.69
C THR A 171 -23.41 6.05 -12.06
N LYS A 172 -24.47 6.63 -11.53
CA LYS A 172 -24.41 7.94 -10.90
C LYS A 172 -23.47 7.92 -9.68
N VAL A 173 -22.66 8.95 -9.58
CA VAL A 173 -21.80 9.20 -8.42
C VAL A 173 -22.43 10.31 -7.60
N MET A 174 -22.61 10.07 -6.31
CA MET A 174 -23.12 11.08 -5.37
C MET A 174 -22.08 12.18 -5.15
N ASP A 175 -22.54 13.41 -4.98
CA ASP A 175 -21.66 14.55 -4.69
C ASP A 175 -21.38 14.63 -3.19
N ILE A 176 -20.17 14.27 -2.78
CA ILE A 176 -19.73 14.30 -1.39
C ILE A 176 -19.06 15.63 -1.09
N LYS A 177 -19.76 16.47 -0.33
CA LYS A 177 -19.33 17.83 0.08
C LYS A 177 -18.87 17.91 1.53
N LYS A 178 -19.39 17.04 2.41
CA LYS A 178 -19.06 17.00 3.83
C LYS A 178 -19.00 15.56 4.32
N ALA A 179 -17.98 15.24 5.10
CA ALA A 179 -17.80 13.93 5.73
C ALA A 179 -17.94 14.01 7.26
N GLY A 180 -18.46 12.95 7.86
CA GLY A 180 -18.44 12.70 9.30
C GLY A 180 -17.52 11.54 9.64
N ILE A 181 -16.83 11.58 10.76
CA ILE A 181 -15.99 10.49 11.27
C ILE A 181 -16.40 10.20 12.70
N ILE A 182 -16.71 8.94 12.99
CA ILE A 182 -16.99 8.50 14.37
C ILE A 182 -15.76 7.80 14.94
N GLY A 183 -15.20 8.39 15.97
CA GLY A 183 -13.93 7.97 16.59
C GLY A 183 -12.78 8.90 16.21
N SER A 184 -12.09 9.45 17.23
CA SER A 184 -10.96 10.39 17.08
C SER A 184 -9.59 9.71 17.22
N GLY A 185 -9.55 8.38 17.26
CA GLY A 185 -8.33 7.59 17.38
C GLY A 185 -7.41 7.71 16.17
N THR A 186 -6.35 6.88 16.13
CA THR A 186 -5.35 6.88 15.05
C THR A 186 -5.97 6.76 13.66
N MET A 187 -6.97 5.85 13.50
CA MET A 187 -7.63 5.66 12.20
C MET A 187 -8.55 6.84 11.88
N GLY A 188 -9.46 7.21 12.78
CA GLY A 188 -10.40 8.30 12.53
C GLY A 188 -9.70 9.63 12.26
N GLY A 189 -8.67 9.98 13.04
CA GLY A 189 -7.84 11.16 12.78
C GLY A 189 -7.13 11.12 11.42
N GLY A 190 -6.56 9.97 11.05
CA GLY A 190 -5.92 9.79 9.75
C GLY A 190 -6.90 9.86 8.57
N ILE A 191 -8.12 9.30 8.72
CA ILE A 191 -9.18 9.38 7.71
C ILE A 191 -9.66 10.84 7.57
N ALA A 192 -9.87 11.56 8.69
CA ALA A 192 -10.22 12.97 8.65
C ALA A 192 -9.18 13.81 7.88
N MET A 193 -7.89 13.55 8.10
CA MET A 193 -6.82 14.19 7.33
C MET A 193 -6.91 13.89 5.83
N CYS A 194 -7.33 12.67 5.42
CA CYS A 194 -7.52 12.36 4.00
C CYS A 194 -8.59 13.25 3.37
N PHE A 195 -9.73 13.44 4.03
CA PHE A 195 -10.82 14.30 3.54
C PHE A 195 -10.40 15.77 3.52
N ALA A 196 -9.82 16.29 4.61
CA ALA A 196 -9.34 17.66 4.67
C ALA A 196 -8.30 17.97 3.58
N ASN A 197 -7.33 17.06 3.34
CA ASN A 197 -6.33 17.18 2.28
C ASN A 197 -6.94 17.15 0.85
N ALA A 198 -8.14 16.59 0.69
CA ALA A 198 -8.90 16.60 -0.56
C ALA A 198 -9.83 17.83 -0.68
N GLY A 199 -9.77 18.78 0.29
CA GLY A 199 -10.61 19.97 0.32
C GLY A 199 -12.06 19.66 0.69
N ILE A 200 -12.33 18.59 1.43
CA ILE A 200 -13.66 18.20 1.90
C ILE A 200 -13.74 18.51 3.39
N PRO A 201 -14.66 19.39 3.85
CA PRO A 201 -14.94 19.60 5.27
C PRO A 201 -15.27 18.30 5.97
N VAL A 202 -14.70 18.10 7.16
CA VAL A 202 -14.87 16.89 7.93
C VAL A 202 -15.19 17.21 9.40
N HIS A 203 -16.18 16.51 9.95
CA HIS A 203 -16.58 16.62 11.34
C HIS A 203 -16.29 15.32 12.08
N ILE A 204 -15.54 15.41 13.18
CA ILE A 204 -15.15 14.26 14.00
C ILE A 204 -16.02 14.21 15.25
N ILE A 205 -16.59 13.05 15.53
CA ILE A 205 -17.31 12.79 16.78
C ILE A 205 -16.54 11.73 17.59
N ASP A 206 -16.45 11.97 18.89
CA ASP A 206 -16.04 10.95 19.86
C ASP A 206 -16.99 11.01 21.07
N GLN A 207 -17.07 9.94 21.83
CA GLN A 207 -17.91 9.89 23.03
C GLN A 207 -17.25 10.53 24.26
N ASP A 208 -15.92 10.75 24.20
CA ASP A 208 -15.10 11.26 25.29
C ASP A 208 -14.35 12.52 24.87
N GLU A 209 -14.51 13.59 25.65
CA GLU A 209 -13.94 14.91 25.35
C GLU A 209 -12.39 14.90 25.39
N GLU A 210 -11.78 14.13 26.29
CA GLU A 210 -10.32 14.06 26.40
C GLU A 210 -9.73 13.30 25.22
N ASN A 211 -10.38 12.20 24.82
CA ASN A 211 -10.01 11.45 23.61
C ASN A 211 -10.13 12.34 22.37
N LEU A 212 -11.22 13.09 22.25
CA LEU A 212 -11.45 14.00 21.13
C LEU A 212 -10.37 15.08 21.05
N LYS A 213 -10.08 15.78 22.16
CA LYS A 213 -9.02 16.79 22.24
C LYS A 213 -7.65 16.20 21.87
N ARG A 214 -7.34 15.01 22.37
CA ARG A 214 -6.10 14.31 22.04
C ARG A 214 -6.03 13.97 20.55
N GLY A 215 -7.10 13.43 19.96
CA GLY A 215 -7.18 13.09 18.55
C GLY A 215 -6.96 14.30 17.65
N VAL A 216 -7.65 15.42 17.91
CA VAL A 216 -7.49 16.68 17.15
C VAL A 216 -6.07 17.23 17.32
N SER A 217 -5.47 17.17 18.52
CA SER A 217 -4.08 17.58 18.75
C SER A 217 -3.08 16.74 17.94
N VAL A 218 -3.34 15.44 17.74
CA VAL A 218 -2.49 14.58 16.90
C VAL A 218 -2.57 15.01 15.43
N ILE A 219 -3.76 15.35 14.93
CA ILE A 219 -3.93 15.88 13.56
C ILE A 219 -3.11 17.15 13.38
N GLU A 220 -3.23 18.11 14.30
CA GLU A 220 -2.49 19.37 14.26
C GLU A 220 -0.97 19.14 14.24
N LYS A 221 -0.46 18.30 15.15
CA LYS A 221 0.97 17.93 15.20
C LYS A 221 1.46 17.29 13.89
N ASN A 222 0.63 16.48 13.23
CA ASN A 222 0.98 15.90 11.93
C ASN A 222 1.14 16.99 10.86
N TYR A 223 0.27 18.01 10.85
CA TYR A 223 0.39 19.14 9.94
C TYR A 223 1.60 20.02 10.28
N ASP A 224 1.88 20.27 11.56
CA ASP A 224 3.09 20.97 12.01
C ASP A 224 4.37 20.26 11.54
N PHE A 225 4.39 18.93 11.64
CA PHE A 225 5.50 18.15 11.12
C PHE A 225 5.66 18.33 9.59
N MET A 226 4.58 18.42 8.83
CA MET A 226 4.64 18.67 7.39
C MET A 226 5.17 20.07 7.06
N VAL A 227 4.77 21.09 7.83
CA VAL A 227 5.31 22.45 7.71
C VAL A 227 6.81 22.47 8.04
N ASN A 228 7.22 21.87 9.15
CA ASN A 228 8.61 21.78 9.57
C ASN A 228 9.52 21.04 8.55
N LYS A 229 8.94 20.14 7.75
CA LYS A 229 9.63 19.44 6.65
C LYS A 229 9.56 20.18 5.32
N GLY A 230 8.97 21.40 5.28
CA GLY A 230 8.81 22.16 4.05
C GLY A 230 7.87 21.53 3.03
N ARG A 231 6.95 20.67 3.45
CA ARG A 231 5.96 19.99 2.61
C ARG A 231 4.66 20.76 2.48
N LEU A 232 4.37 21.64 3.45
CA LEU A 232 3.26 22.58 3.46
C LEU A 232 3.77 23.95 3.89
N SER A 233 3.13 25.03 3.39
CA SER A 233 3.31 26.35 4.03
C SER A 233 2.41 26.46 5.25
N PRO A 234 2.69 27.41 6.18
CA PRO A 234 1.80 27.71 7.31
C PRO A 234 0.37 28.02 6.85
N GLU A 235 0.19 28.81 5.81
CA GLU A 235 -1.11 29.20 5.25
C GLU A 235 -1.86 27.99 4.67
N GLN A 236 -1.13 27.06 4.04
CA GLN A 236 -1.72 25.80 3.56
C GLN A 236 -2.16 24.92 4.73
N LYS A 237 -1.36 24.84 5.82
CA LYS A 237 -1.77 24.17 7.06
C LYS A 237 -3.06 24.75 7.59
N ASP A 238 -3.13 26.06 7.77
CA ASP A 238 -4.30 26.73 8.33
C ASP A 238 -5.55 26.49 7.49
N ALA A 239 -5.42 26.54 6.17
CA ALA A 239 -6.51 26.27 5.23
C ALA A 239 -7.03 24.83 5.33
N VAL A 240 -6.13 23.84 5.41
CA VAL A 240 -6.52 22.42 5.47
C VAL A 240 -7.02 22.03 6.86
N PHE A 241 -6.35 22.46 7.92
CA PHE A 241 -6.76 22.19 9.29
C PHE A 241 -8.09 22.89 9.64
N GLY A 242 -8.35 24.07 9.08
CA GLY A 242 -9.63 24.78 9.19
C GLY A 242 -10.84 24.04 8.62
N LEU A 243 -10.64 22.97 7.83
CA LEU A 243 -11.72 22.09 7.36
C LEU A 243 -12.08 21.00 8.38
N VAL A 244 -11.31 20.86 9.47
CA VAL A 244 -11.56 19.87 10.51
C VAL A 244 -12.32 20.53 11.66
N SER A 245 -13.47 19.97 11.99
CA SER A 245 -14.28 20.36 13.17
C SER A 245 -14.57 19.13 14.01
N SER A 246 -14.98 19.33 15.27
CA SER A 246 -15.22 18.19 16.17
C SER A 246 -16.24 18.54 17.26
N SER A 247 -17.01 17.54 17.70
CA SER A 247 -17.97 17.63 18.80
C SER A 247 -18.22 16.25 19.44
N LEU A 248 -19.13 16.22 20.43
CA LEU A 248 -19.57 15.01 21.11
C LEU A 248 -21.00 14.58 20.68
N ASP A 249 -21.70 15.37 19.87
CA ASP A 249 -23.11 15.13 19.52
C ASP A 249 -23.26 14.59 18.09
N TYR A 250 -23.91 13.44 17.94
CA TYR A 250 -24.24 12.84 16.64
C TYR A 250 -25.08 13.75 15.73
N LYS A 251 -25.80 14.74 16.28
CA LYS A 251 -26.56 15.72 15.49
C LYS A 251 -25.66 16.57 14.58
N ASP A 252 -24.41 16.75 14.95
CA ASP A 252 -23.47 17.58 14.19
C ASP A 252 -22.96 16.92 12.90
N VAL A 253 -23.27 15.63 12.67
CA VAL A 253 -23.05 14.95 11.40
C VAL A 253 -24.35 14.78 10.59
N SER A 254 -25.45 15.37 11.01
CA SER A 254 -26.76 15.25 10.35
C SER A 254 -26.78 15.73 8.89
N ASP A 255 -25.94 16.69 8.53
CA ASP A 255 -25.80 17.26 7.18
C ASP A 255 -24.68 16.61 6.33
N CYS A 256 -23.96 15.63 6.89
CA CYS A 256 -22.89 14.92 6.17
C CYS A 256 -23.45 14.06 5.02
N ASP A 257 -22.71 13.98 3.93
CA ASP A 257 -23.03 13.14 2.76
C ASP A 257 -22.51 11.70 2.93
N ILE A 258 -21.48 11.55 3.75
CA ILE A 258 -20.88 10.27 4.16
C ILE A 258 -20.48 10.33 5.61
N VAL A 259 -20.72 9.25 6.36
CA VAL A 259 -20.19 9.09 7.72
C VAL A 259 -19.41 7.78 7.80
N ILE A 260 -18.16 7.86 8.26
CA ILE A 260 -17.27 6.70 8.40
C ILE A 260 -17.04 6.41 9.89
N GLU A 261 -17.43 5.24 10.33
CA GLU A 261 -17.17 4.74 11.67
C GLU A 261 -15.76 4.14 11.74
N ALA A 262 -14.98 4.57 12.74
CA ALA A 262 -13.60 4.15 12.99
C ALA A 262 -13.33 3.97 14.50
N VAL A 263 -14.23 3.27 15.20
CA VAL A 263 -14.12 2.94 16.63
C VAL A 263 -13.51 1.55 16.84
N TYR A 264 -13.54 1.05 18.07
CA TYR A 264 -13.05 -0.29 18.41
C TYR A 264 -13.75 -1.39 17.61
N GLU A 265 -12.98 -2.45 17.30
CA GLU A 265 -13.45 -3.59 16.50
C GLU A 265 -14.33 -4.53 17.35
N ASN A 266 -15.60 -4.11 17.55
CA ASN A 266 -16.62 -4.84 18.27
C ASN A 266 -17.96 -4.69 17.54
N LEU A 267 -18.58 -5.82 17.18
CA LEU A 267 -19.76 -5.85 16.33
C LEU A 267 -20.98 -5.20 17.02
N GLU A 268 -21.19 -5.48 18.31
CA GLU A 268 -22.30 -4.90 19.06
C GLU A 268 -22.20 -3.38 19.13
N LEU A 269 -21.00 -2.85 19.42
CA LEU A 269 -20.75 -1.41 19.43
C LEU A 269 -21.04 -0.79 18.05
N LYS A 270 -20.61 -1.47 16.97
CA LYS A 270 -20.87 -0.96 15.61
C LYS A 270 -22.37 -0.99 15.29
N HIS A 271 -23.11 -2.01 15.73
CA HIS A 271 -24.57 -2.05 15.58
C HIS A 271 -25.24 -0.87 16.31
N GLU A 272 -24.83 -0.52 17.54
CA GLU A 272 -25.35 0.64 18.27
C GLU A 272 -25.07 1.95 17.53
N ILE A 273 -23.86 2.12 17.05
CA ILE A 273 -23.46 3.32 16.30
C ILE A 273 -24.26 3.43 15.02
N PHE A 274 -24.38 2.36 14.23
CA PHE A 274 -25.10 2.40 12.95
C PHE A 274 -26.61 2.66 13.12
N LYS A 275 -27.24 2.12 14.17
CA LYS A 275 -28.62 2.50 14.56
C LYS A 275 -28.74 3.99 14.88
N SER A 276 -27.76 4.54 15.61
CA SER A 276 -27.74 5.96 15.94
C SER A 276 -27.52 6.81 14.68
N LEU A 277 -26.59 6.45 13.81
CA LEU A 277 -26.32 7.15 12.57
C LEU A 277 -27.55 7.10 11.62
N ASP A 278 -28.24 5.96 11.53
CA ASP A 278 -29.44 5.82 10.73
C ASP A 278 -30.55 6.80 11.14
N THR A 279 -30.61 7.15 12.42
CA THR A 279 -31.58 8.09 12.97
C THR A 279 -31.17 9.57 12.79
N HIS A 280 -29.87 9.88 12.90
CA HIS A 280 -29.40 11.27 13.00
C HIS A 280 -28.89 11.83 11.66
N VAL A 281 -28.37 10.98 10.78
CA VAL A 281 -27.78 11.42 9.51
C VAL A 281 -28.86 11.55 8.45
N LYS A 282 -28.77 12.56 7.59
CA LYS A 282 -29.75 12.84 6.55
C LYS A 282 -30.02 11.63 5.65
N GLU A 283 -31.22 11.58 5.11
CA GLU A 283 -31.60 10.59 4.09
C GLU A 283 -30.64 10.66 2.88
N GLY A 284 -30.28 9.49 2.33
CA GLY A 284 -29.38 9.37 1.18
C GLY A 284 -27.88 9.50 1.50
N ALA A 285 -27.49 9.73 2.75
CA ALA A 285 -26.08 9.72 3.14
C ALA A 285 -25.55 8.29 3.24
N ILE A 286 -24.30 8.10 2.79
CA ILE A 286 -23.57 6.82 2.90
C ILE A 286 -23.11 6.61 4.34
N LEU A 287 -23.32 5.41 4.87
CA LEU A 287 -22.81 4.97 6.16
C LEU A 287 -21.70 3.92 5.92
N ALA A 288 -20.48 4.23 6.33
CA ALA A 288 -19.34 3.36 6.07
C ALA A 288 -18.69 2.89 7.37
N SER A 289 -18.19 1.65 7.41
CA SER A 289 -17.38 1.15 8.52
C SER A 289 -15.94 0.94 8.09
N ASN A 290 -15.01 1.41 8.93
CA ASN A 290 -13.57 1.15 8.78
C ASN A 290 -13.18 -0.17 9.48
N THR A 291 -14.08 -1.13 9.58
CA THR A 291 -13.73 -2.46 10.10
C THR A 291 -12.63 -3.11 9.28
N SER A 292 -11.79 -3.89 9.95
CA SER A 292 -10.72 -4.66 9.32
C SER A 292 -11.11 -6.09 8.93
N GLY A 293 -12.34 -6.54 9.28
CA GLY A 293 -12.76 -7.91 8.97
C GLY A 293 -14.13 -8.34 9.50
N LEU A 294 -14.89 -7.42 10.12
CA LEU A 294 -16.26 -7.73 10.56
C LEU A 294 -17.24 -7.73 9.38
N ASP A 295 -18.32 -8.46 9.56
CA ASP A 295 -19.37 -8.65 8.57
C ASP A 295 -20.13 -7.36 8.28
N ILE A 296 -19.96 -6.81 7.08
CA ILE A 296 -20.64 -5.59 6.61
C ILE A 296 -22.13 -5.80 6.47
N ASP A 297 -22.57 -7.01 6.08
CA ASP A 297 -24.02 -7.31 5.95
C ASP A 297 -24.70 -7.33 7.32
N SER A 298 -24.01 -7.85 8.35
CA SER A 298 -24.46 -7.76 9.73
C SER A 298 -24.59 -6.30 10.20
N ILE A 299 -23.62 -5.45 9.88
CA ILE A 299 -23.66 -4.01 10.20
C ILE A 299 -24.79 -3.31 9.45
N ALA A 300 -24.98 -3.63 8.16
CA ALA A 300 -26.03 -3.06 7.33
C ALA A 300 -27.44 -3.43 7.82
N SER A 301 -27.61 -4.66 8.34
CA SER A 301 -28.90 -5.22 8.76
C SER A 301 -29.60 -4.44 9.88
N VAL A 302 -28.88 -3.62 10.64
CA VAL A 302 -29.44 -2.81 11.73
C VAL A 302 -29.86 -1.42 11.29
N THR A 303 -29.70 -1.07 10.02
CA THR A 303 -30.07 0.23 9.42
C THR A 303 -31.32 0.10 8.53
N SER A 304 -32.02 1.19 8.28
CA SER A 304 -33.14 1.27 7.34
C SER A 304 -32.72 1.47 5.88
N ARG A 305 -31.40 1.61 5.62
CA ARG A 305 -30.78 1.91 4.33
C ARG A 305 -29.58 1.02 4.01
N PRO A 306 -29.73 -0.31 4.03
CA PRO A 306 -28.59 -1.23 3.83
C PRO A 306 -27.89 -1.06 2.48
N GLU A 307 -28.57 -0.51 1.46
CA GLU A 307 -28.00 -0.19 0.15
C GLU A 307 -27.00 0.97 0.18
N LEU A 308 -27.02 1.79 1.23
CA LEU A 308 -26.08 2.88 1.48
C LEU A 308 -24.99 2.50 2.49
N VAL A 309 -24.94 1.24 2.92
CA VAL A 309 -23.90 0.75 3.85
C VAL A 309 -22.79 0.06 3.05
N VAL A 310 -21.53 0.35 3.43
CA VAL A 310 -20.33 -0.16 2.76
C VAL A 310 -19.15 -0.24 3.72
N GLY A 311 -18.24 -1.18 3.51
CA GLY A 311 -16.95 -1.19 4.20
C GLY A 311 -15.95 -0.26 3.51
N THR A 312 -15.21 0.50 4.30
CA THR A 312 -14.10 1.35 3.84
C THR A 312 -12.87 1.11 4.70
N HIS A 313 -12.20 -0.01 4.43
CA HIS A 313 -11.04 -0.43 5.19
C HIS A 313 -9.81 0.38 4.78
N PHE A 314 -9.51 1.43 5.54
CA PHE A 314 -8.27 2.21 5.43
C PHE A 314 -7.15 1.53 6.20
N PHE A 315 -5.91 1.70 5.74
CA PHE A 315 -4.73 1.11 6.37
C PHE A 315 -3.97 2.14 7.22
N SER A 316 -3.44 1.68 8.34
CA SER A 316 -2.77 2.54 9.33
C SER A 316 -1.32 2.88 8.93
N PRO A 317 -0.91 4.17 8.98
CA PRO A 317 -1.67 5.39 9.23
C PRO A 317 -2.47 5.81 7.98
N ALA A 318 -3.77 6.10 8.14
CA ALA A 318 -4.65 6.32 6.98
C ALA A 318 -4.23 7.49 6.09
N ASN A 319 -3.65 8.55 6.64
CA ASN A 319 -3.15 9.71 5.90
C ASN A 319 -1.87 9.42 5.06
N ILE A 320 -1.21 8.29 5.29
CA ILE A 320 0.04 7.89 4.61
C ILE A 320 -0.19 6.69 3.68
N MET A 321 -0.83 5.64 4.18
CA MET A 321 -1.05 4.41 3.43
C MET A 321 -1.98 4.63 2.24
N ARG A 322 -1.59 4.09 1.08
CA ARG A 322 -2.33 4.32 -0.17
C ARG A 322 -3.54 3.41 -0.34
N LEU A 323 -3.54 2.23 0.26
CA LEU A 323 -4.62 1.26 0.08
C LEU A 323 -5.92 1.71 0.73
N LEU A 324 -7.03 1.43 0.03
CA LEU A 324 -8.40 1.47 0.53
C LEU A 324 -9.13 0.23 -0.02
N GLU A 325 -9.45 -0.73 0.84
CA GLU A 325 -10.37 -1.81 0.45
C GLU A 325 -11.80 -1.33 0.60
N VAL A 326 -12.56 -1.38 -0.48
CA VAL A 326 -13.99 -1.03 -0.54
C VAL A 326 -14.78 -2.34 -0.46
N VAL A 327 -15.38 -2.60 0.69
CA VAL A 327 -16.04 -3.89 0.96
C VAL A 327 -17.51 -3.81 0.61
N ARG A 328 -17.89 -4.56 -0.42
CA ARG A 328 -19.24 -4.65 -0.94
C ARG A 328 -20.05 -5.66 -0.13
N GLY A 329 -21.08 -5.20 0.60
CA GLY A 329 -22.11 -6.06 1.18
C GLY A 329 -23.11 -6.53 0.11
N GLU A 330 -23.97 -7.48 0.47
CA GLU A 330 -24.97 -8.06 -0.45
C GLU A 330 -25.96 -7.01 -0.99
N GLN A 331 -26.33 -6.06 -0.14
CA GLN A 331 -27.31 -5.02 -0.46
C GLN A 331 -26.67 -3.70 -0.89
N THR A 332 -25.34 -3.54 -0.78
CA THR A 332 -24.65 -2.30 -1.17
C THR A 332 -24.92 -1.97 -2.63
N SER A 333 -25.51 -0.79 -2.88
CA SER A 333 -25.89 -0.37 -4.24
C SER A 333 -24.69 -0.02 -5.12
N ASP A 334 -24.89 -0.14 -6.43
CA ASP A 334 -23.88 0.26 -7.42
C ASP A 334 -23.54 1.76 -7.31
N GLU A 335 -24.52 2.61 -6.98
CA GLU A 335 -24.33 4.06 -6.78
C GLU A 335 -23.41 4.32 -5.56
N THR A 336 -23.62 3.58 -4.46
CA THR A 336 -22.76 3.64 -3.27
C THR A 336 -21.32 3.23 -3.61
N LEU A 337 -21.14 2.09 -4.29
CA LEU A 337 -19.83 1.61 -4.71
C LEU A 337 -19.11 2.57 -5.64
N ALA A 338 -19.79 3.05 -6.69
CA ALA A 338 -19.21 4.01 -7.63
C ALA A 338 -18.79 5.31 -6.91
N THR A 339 -19.58 5.75 -5.93
CA THR A 339 -19.29 6.94 -5.12
C THR A 339 -18.05 6.73 -4.26
N ILE A 340 -17.94 5.60 -3.54
CA ILE A 340 -16.76 5.33 -2.70
C ILE A 340 -15.49 5.17 -3.55
N MET A 341 -15.57 4.53 -4.71
CA MET A 341 -14.43 4.45 -5.63
C MET A 341 -14.00 5.83 -6.14
N ALA A 342 -14.95 6.72 -6.46
CA ALA A 342 -14.66 8.10 -6.85
C ALA A 342 -14.04 8.90 -5.70
N ILE A 343 -14.54 8.74 -4.46
CA ILE A 343 -13.95 9.34 -3.26
C ILE A 343 -12.55 8.79 -3.03
N GLY A 344 -12.33 7.49 -3.10
CA GLY A 344 -11.00 6.88 -2.98
C GLY A 344 -9.98 7.55 -3.93
N LYS A 345 -10.35 7.76 -5.18
CA LYS A 345 -9.52 8.51 -6.15
C LYS A 345 -9.29 9.96 -5.73
N ARG A 346 -10.32 10.67 -5.24
CA ARG A 346 -10.20 12.06 -4.75
C ARG A 346 -9.27 12.14 -3.53
N LEU A 347 -9.33 11.14 -2.65
CA LEU A 347 -8.43 10.99 -1.50
C LEU A 347 -7.02 10.46 -1.87
N LYS A 348 -6.72 10.27 -3.15
CA LYS A 348 -5.45 9.73 -3.70
C LYS A 348 -5.13 8.31 -3.19
N LYS A 349 -6.17 7.50 -2.97
CA LYS A 349 -6.04 6.10 -2.58
C LYS A 349 -5.99 5.18 -3.81
N ALA A 350 -5.33 4.05 -3.65
CA ALA A 350 -5.49 2.88 -4.49
C ALA A 350 -6.69 2.09 -3.95
N ALA A 351 -7.88 2.41 -4.47
CA ALA A 351 -9.12 1.79 -4.04
C ALA A 351 -9.33 0.46 -4.79
N VAL A 352 -9.64 -0.60 -4.05
CA VAL A 352 -9.88 -1.95 -4.57
C VAL A 352 -11.18 -2.48 -3.99
N VAL A 353 -12.06 -3.02 -4.82
CA VAL A 353 -13.31 -3.64 -4.35
C VAL A 353 -13.04 -5.05 -3.88
N SER A 354 -13.50 -5.36 -2.66
CA SER A 354 -13.57 -6.70 -2.09
C SER A 354 -15.01 -7.08 -1.86
N LEU A 355 -15.38 -8.35 -2.03
CA LEU A 355 -16.62 -8.84 -1.47
C LEU A 355 -16.48 -8.98 0.06
N ASN A 356 -17.64 -8.95 0.73
CA ASN A 356 -17.76 -9.16 2.17
C ASN A 356 -17.39 -10.61 2.52
N ALA A 357 -16.18 -10.80 3.06
CA ALA A 357 -15.62 -12.08 3.48
C ALA A 357 -14.69 -11.86 4.69
N PRO A 358 -14.47 -12.82 5.58
CA PRO A 358 -13.60 -12.69 6.75
C PRO A 358 -12.19 -12.21 6.38
N GLY A 359 -11.75 -11.05 6.90
CA GLY A 359 -10.45 -10.46 6.60
C GLY A 359 -10.30 -9.89 5.20
N PHE A 360 -11.37 -9.85 4.41
CA PHE A 360 -11.43 -9.31 3.04
C PHE A 360 -10.37 -9.93 2.13
N ILE A 361 -9.63 -9.13 1.35
CA ILE A 361 -8.52 -9.64 0.53
C ILE A 361 -7.23 -9.67 1.37
N GLY A 362 -6.85 -8.53 1.92
CA GLY A 362 -5.50 -8.34 2.44
C GLY A 362 -5.24 -9.07 3.75
N ASN A 363 -6.10 -8.90 4.75
CA ASN A 363 -5.92 -9.55 6.05
C ASN A 363 -6.09 -11.08 5.96
N ARG A 364 -7.00 -11.56 5.10
CA ARG A 364 -7.19 -12.99 4.90
C ARG A 364 -5.88 -13.68 4.45
N MET A 365 -5.18 -13.10 3.48
CA MET A 365 -3.87 -13.61 3.05
C MET A 365 -2.80 -13.40 4.11
N LEU A 366 -2.84 -12.27 4.85
CA LEU A 366 -1.88 -11.96 5.90
C LEU A 366 -1.86 -13.02 7.01
N PHE A 367 -3.01 -13.58 7.36
CA PHE A 367 -3.10 -14.61 8.40
C PHE A 367 -2.29 -15.85 8.05
N GLY A 368 -2.43 -16.37 6.83
CA GLY A 368 -1.62 -17.50 6.36
C GLY A 368 -0.12 -17.19 6.40
N TYR A 369 0.27 -16.01 5.93
CA TYR A 369 1.65 -15.55 5.93
C TYR A 369 2.25 -15.45 7.34
N THR A 370 1.57 -14.78 8.27
CA THR A 370 2.05 -14.63 9.65
C THR A 370 2.02 -15.93 10.43
N ALA A 371 1.04 -16.78 10.19
CA ALA A 371 1.01 -18.12 10.76
C ALA A 371 2.24 -18.94 10.33
N GLN A 372 2.63 -18.89 9.05
CA GLN A 372 3.84 -19.59 8.59
C GLN A 372 5.12 -19.02 9.19
N ALA A 373 5.24 -17.71 9.35
CA ALA A 373 6.38 -17.11 10.04
C ALA A 373 6.50 -17.63 11.49
N ASN A 374 5.39 -17.73 12.21
CA ASN A 374 5.37 -18.28 13.57
C ASN A 374 5.64 -19.79 13.60
N MET A 375 5.18 -20.57 12.62
CA MET A 375 5.53 -21.99 12.50
C MET A 375 7.05 -22.17 12.27
N LEU A 376 7.66 -21.36 11.42
CA LEU A 376 9.11 -21.35 11.22
C LEU A 376 9.88 -21.02 12.51
N LEU A 377 9.35 -20.11 13.34
CA LEU A 377 9.91 -19.78 14.64
C LEU A 377 9.85 -21.00 15.59
N LEU A 378 8.73 -21.72 15.62
CA LEU A 378 8.58 -22.97 16.38
C LEU A 378 9.57 -24.06 15.90
N GLU A 379 9.81 -24.15 14.60
CA GLU A 379 10.68 -25.14 13.98
C GLU A 379 12.17 -24.82 14.13
N GLY A 380 12.58 -23.60 14.52
CA GLY A 380 13.97 -23.31 14.82
C GLY A 380 14.54 -21.99 14.30
N ALA A 381 13.92 -21.35 13.30
CA ALA A 381 14.34 -20.03 12.86
C ALA A 381 14.15 -18.99 13.97
N LEU A 382 14.86 -17.86 13.88
CA LEU A 382 14.73 -16.75 14.83
C LEU A 382 14.00 -15.56 14.15
N PRO A 383 13.33 -14.69 14.94
CA PRO A 383 12.58 -13.56 14.38
C PRO A 383 13.40 -12.69 13.44
N HIS A 384 14.64 -12.35 13.81
CA HIS A 384 15.52 -11.52 12.98
C HIS A 384 15.96 -12.20 11.68
N GLN A 385 16.14 -13.53 11.68
CA GLN A 385 16.44 -14.31 10.47
C GLN A 385 15.26 -14.30 9.51
N ILE A 386 14.06 -14.55 10.01
CA ILE A 386 12.83 -14.59 9.20
C ILE A 386 12.56 -13.20 8.61
N ASP A 387 12.63 -12.15 9.43
CA ASP A 387 12.44 -10.78 8.98
C ASP A 387 13.48 -10.38 7.93
N GLN A 388 14.75 -10.70 8.13
CA GLN A 388 15.83 -10.38 7.20
C GLN A 388 15.70 -11.13 5.87
N ALA A 389 15.32 -12.40 5.89
CA ALA A 389 15.09 -13.19 4.68
C ALA A 389 13.97 -12.58 3.82
N LEU A 390 12.87 -12.21 4.45
CA LEU A 390 11.71 -11.61 3.77
C LEU A 390 11.97 -10.16 3.32
N GLU A 391 12.71 -9.36 4.12
CA GLU A 391 13.16 -8.02 3.71
C GLU A 391 14.20 -8.07 2.58
N SER A 392 15.00 -9.14 2.51
CA SER A 392 15.92 -9.39 1.39
C SER A 392 15.19 -9.83 0.13
N PHE A 393 14.09 -10.56 0.26
CA PHE A 393 13.16 -10.83 -0.84
C PHE A 393 12.56 -9.54 -1.40
N GLY A 394 12.43 -8.50 -0.58
CA GLY A 394 12.01 -7.16 -0.97
C GLY A 394 10.81 -6.59 -0.22
N LEU A 395 10.24 -7.32 0.75
CA LEU A 395 9.21 -6.76 1.62
C LEU A 395 9.73 -5.54 2.39
N ASN A 396 8.87 -4.56 2.63
CA ASN A 396 9.26 -3.33 3.32
C ASN A 396 9.61 -3.58 4.80
N MET A 397 9.00 -4.60 5.40
CA MET A 397 9.15 -4.95 6.81
C MET A 397 8.89 -6.45 7.00
N GLY A 398 9.67 -7.11 7.82
CA GLY A 398 9.44 -8.50 8.18
C GLY A 398 8.25 -8.69 9.12
N PRO A 399 7.68 -9.92 9.20
CA PRO A 399 6.44 -10.19 9.92
C PRO A 399 6.52 -9.94 11.42
N PHE A 400 7.63 -10.22 12.08
CA PHE A 400 7.77 -10.02 13.53
C PHE A 400 7.91 -8.55 13.89
N ARG A 401 8.61 -7.76 13.07
CA ARG A 401 8.64 -6.29 13.21
C ARG A 401 7.27 -5.68 13.00
N MET A 402 6.51 -6.21 12.04
CA MET A 402 5.14 -5.78 11.76
C MET A 402 4.21 -6.12 12.94
N MET A 403 4.27 -7.34 13.47
CA MET A 403 3.47 -7.74 14.63
C MET A 403 3.78 -6.88 15.86
N ASP A 404 5.05 -6.58 16.13
CA ASP A 404 5.46 -5.69 17.23
C ASP A 404 4.99 -4.24 17.01
N LEU A 405 4.92 -3.77 15.76
CA LEU A 405 4.40 -2.43 15.42
C LEU A 405 2.89 -2.32 15.66
N VAL A 406 2.15 -3.34 15.27
CA VAL A 406 0.68 -3.41 15.45
C VAL A 406 0.33 -3.62 16.93
N GLY A 407 1.08 -4.46 17.61
CA GLY A 407 0.89 -4.86 19.00
C GLY A 407 0.28 -6.26 19.13
N LEU A 408 1.00 -7.13 19.79
CA LEU A 408 0.65 -8.55 20.00
C LEU A 408 -0.62 -8.72 20.84
N ASP A 409 -0.88 -7.76 21.74
CA ASP A 409 -2.01 -7.81 22.67
C ASP A 409 -3.38 -7.74 22.00
N LEU A 410 -3.49 -7.25 20.78
CA LEU A 410 -4.78 -7.17 20.08
C LEU A 410 -5.36 -8.59 19.86
N GLY A 411 -4.59 -9.47 19.22
CA GLY A 411 -4.99 -10.86 19.01
C GLY A 411 -5.09 -11.66 20.31
N TRP A 412 -4.11 -11.49 21.21
CA TRP A 412 -4.10 -12.16 22.51
C TRP A 412 -5.34 -11.85 23.35
N ARG A 413 -5.75 -10.58 23.47
CA ARG A 413 -6.96 -10.17 24.20
C ARG A 413 -8.23 -10.75 23.57
N ALA A 414 -8.33 -10.74 22.24
CA ALA A 414 -9.46 -11.32 21.53
C ALA A 414 -9.57 -12.84 21.80
N ARG A 415 -8.46 -13.57 21.76
CA ARG A 415 -8.43 -15.02 22.10
C ARG A 415 -8.81 -15.27 23.56
N LYS A 416 -8.26 -14.49 24.50
CA LYS A 416 -8.65 -14.59 25.93
C LYS A 416 -10.14 -14.37 26.15
N LEU A 417 -10.73 -13.37 25.51
CA LEU A 417 -12.16 -13.08 25.61
C LEU A 417 -13.03 -14.20 25.01
N SER A 418 -12.57 -14.84 23.93
CA SER A 418 -13.29 -15.94 23.31
C SER A 418 -13.32 -17.22 24.15
N GLY A 419 -12.43 -17.35 25.12
CA GLY A 419 -12.27 -18.57 25.96
C GLY A 419 -11.81 -19.81 25.20
N LYS A 420 -11.38 -19.66 23.93
CA LYS A 420 -10.86 -20.73 23.08
C LYS A 420 -9.37 -20.94 23.32
N GLU A 421 -8.88 -22.17 23.12
CA GLU A 421 -7.45 -22.46 23.14
C GLU A 421 -6.75 -21.71 22.00
N SER A 422 -5.58 -21.14 22.31
CA SER A 422 -4.77 -20.44 21.31
C SER A 422 -4.27 -21.40 20.23
N PRO A 423 -4.44 -21.06 18.96
CA PRO A 423 -3.89 -21.87 17.88
C PRO A 423 -2.36 -21.92 17.97
N LEU A 424 -1.78 -23.00 17.48
CA LEU A 424 -0.36 -23.30 17.65
C LEU A 424 0.55 -22.13 17.24
N HIS A 425 0.27 -21.49 16.11
CA HIS A 425 1.03 -20.36 15.59
C HIS A 425 0.93 -19.08 16.45
N ALA A 426 -0.03 -18.99 17.37
CA ALA A 426 -0.18 -17.85 18.27
C ALA A 426 0.46 -18.06 19.65
N LYS A 427 0.77 -19.29 20.03
CA LYS A 427 1.22 -19.62 21.40
C LYS A 427 2.44 -18.84 21.86
N ILE A 428 3.45 -18.63 20.99
CA ILE A 428 4.63 -17.84 21.33
C ILE A 428 4.25 -16.37 21.58
N GLY A 429 3.48 -15.77 20.68
CA GLY A 429 3.02 -14.38 20.85
C GLY A 429 2.18 -14.19 22.11
N ASP A 430 1.33 -15.16 22.44
CA ASP A 430 0.51 -15.14 23.64
C ASP A 430 1.36 -15.25 24.91
N GLU A 431 2.34 -16.15 24.95
CA GLU A 431 3.28 -16.27 26.07
C GLU A 431 4.13 -14.98 26.27
N LEU A 432 4.51 -14.30 25.18
CA LEU A 432 5.16 -12.99 25.28
C LEU A 432 4.20 -11.93 25.87
N CYS A 433 2.93 -11.96 25.50
CA CYS A 433 1.93 -11.07 26.09
C CYS A 433 1.69 -11.33 27.59
N GLU A 434 1.74 -12.57 28.05
CA GLU A 434 1.67 -12.89 29.51
C GLU A 434 2.87 -12.29 30.29
N GLN A 435 3.93 -11.93 29.60
CA GLN A 435 5.12 -11.27 30.16
C GLN A 435 5.12 -9.75 29.88
N ASP A 436 3.97 -9.14 29.58
CA ASP A 436 3.80 -7.71 29.24
C ASP A 436 4.60 -7.26 28.02
N ARG A 437 5.02 -8.17 27.14
CA ARG A 437 5.75 -7.90 25.91
C ARG A 437 4.79 -7.72 24.74
N TYR A 438 4.17 -6.53 24.63
CA TYR A 438 3.13 -6.23 23.65
C TYR A 438 3.65 -5.64 22.32
N GLY A 439 4.97 -5.51 22.15
CA GLY A 439 5.60 -4.89 21.00
C GLY A 439 6.14 -3.49 21.28
N GLN A 440 6.25 -2.65 20.23
CA GLN A 440 6.85 -1.31 20.33
C GLN A 440 6.21 -0.43 21.42
N LYS A 441 4.91 -0.52 21.63
CA LYS A 441 4.18 0.30 22.59
C LYS A 441 4.54 0.03 24.06
N SER A 442 5.01 -1.18 24.37
CA SER A 442 5.51 -1.57 25.71
C SER A 442 7.04 -1.58 25.78
N GLY A 443 7.74 -1.22 24.70
CA GLY A 443 9.20 -1.28 24.63
C GLY A 443 9.76 -2.68 24.38
N ALA A 444 8.93 -3.71 24.33
CA ALA A 444 9.33 -5.09 24.12
C ALA A 444 8.21 -5.93 23.48
N GLY A 445 8.59 -6.84 22.61
CA GLY A 445 7.75 -7.83 21.94
C GLY A 445 8.63 -8.99 21.51
N TYR A 446 8.58 -9.39 20.25
CA TYR A 446 9.58 -10.28 19.65
C TYR A 446 10.98 -9.66 19.69
N TYR A 447 11.04 -8.34 19.65
CA TYR A 447 12.26 -7.52 19.78
C TYR A 447 12.20 -6.64 21.02
N ASN A 448 13.33 -6.05 21.37
CA ASN A 448 13.44 -4.98 22.34
C ASN A 448 13.56 -3.62 21.63
N TYR A 449 12.99 -2.58 22.23
CA TYR A 449 12.98 -1.22 21.68
C TYR A 449 13.51 -0.24 22.74
N SER A 450 14.53 0.54 22.37
CA SER A 450 15.01 1.63 23.23
C SER A 450 14.01 2.77 23.27
N GLU A 451 13.93 3.49 24.38
CA GLU A 451 13.03 4.64 24.53
C GLU A 451 13.22 5.65 23.39
N GLY A 452 12.12 6.05 22.77
CA GLY A 452 12.10 6.97 21.62
C GLY A 452 12.60 6.39 20.30
N SER A 453 13.02 5.12 20.25
CA SER A 453 13.46 4.43 19.03
C SER A 453 12.45 3.41 18.54
N ARG A 454 12.28 3.32 17.22
CA ARG A 454 11.52 2.25 16.55
C ARG A 454 12.44 1.17 15.96
N ALA A 455 13.74 1.29 16.16
CA ALA A 455 14.69 0.29 15.68
C ALA A 455 14.61 -0.97 16.55
N PRO A 456 14.41 -2.17 15.96
CA PRO A 456 14.35 -3.41 16.69
C PRO A 456 15.77 -3.81 17.14
N ASN A 457 15.89 -4.25 18.40
CA ASN A 457 17.08 -4.90 18.92
C ASN A 457 16.74 -6.37 19.20
N PRO A 458 17.65 -7.32 18.94
CA PRO A 458 17.43 -8.73 19.29
C PRO A 458 17.05 -8.88 20.77
N ALA A 459 16.19 -9.85 21.05
CA ALA A 459 15.73 -10.20 22.40
C ALA A 459 16.11 -11.65 22.73
N PRO A 460 17.38 -11.92 23.04
CA PRO A 460 17.86 -13.30 23.30
C PRO A 460 17.15 -13.95 24.50
N GLU A 461 16.66 -13.18 25.45
CA GLU A 461 15.85 -13.68 26.56
C GLU A 461 14.57 -14.40 26.14
N ASN A 462 14.05 -14.13 24.93
CA ASN A 462 12.88 -14.80 24.39
C ASN A 462 13.18 -16.24 23.90
N GLU A 463 14.46 -16.59 23.65
CA GLU A 463 14.83 -17.90 23.10
C GLU A 463 14.37 -19.04 24.00
N ALA A 464 14.44 -18.85 25.33
CA ALA A 464 13.91 -19.83 26.29
C ALA A 464 12.39 -20.06 26.14
N VAL A 465 11.64 -19.02 25.78
CA VAL A 465 10.19 -19.12 25.47
C VAL A 465 10.00 -19.92 24.19
N TYR A 466 10.77 -19.64 23.15
CA TYR A 466 10.68 -20.34 21.87
C TYR A 466 10.98 -21.82 22.03
N GLU A 467 12.06 -22.19 22.75
CA GLU A 467 12.46 -23.56 23.03
C GLU A 467 11.39 -24.31 23.83
N LYS A 468 10.86 -23.69 24.90
CA LYS A 468 9.80 -24.25 25.75
C LYS A 468 8.56 -24.60 24.90
N ILE A 469 8.01 -23.61 24.19
CA ILE A 469 6.79 -23.79 23.40
C ILE A 469 7.00 -24.78 22.26
N SER A 470 8.16 -24.77 21.60
CA SER A 470 8.51 -25.76 20.57
C SER A 470 8.51 -27.17 21.15
N SER A 471 9.18 -27.41 22.25
CA SER A 471 9.28 -28.72 22.91
C SER A 471 7.93 -29.22 23.40
N GLU A 472 7.14 -28.38 24.07
CA GLU A 472 5.80 -28.70 24.57
C GLU A 472 4.82 -29.10 23.45
N ASN A 473 5.05 -28.62 22.22
CA ASN A 473 4.22 -28.93 21.06
C ASN A 473 4.88 -29.93 20.09
N GLY A 474 5.94 -30.63 20.52
CA GLY A 474 6.54 -31.74 19.78
C GLY A 474 7.47 -31.34 18.64
N PHE A 475 7.91 -30.08 18.57
CA PHE A 475 8.87 -29.63 17.55
C PHE A 475 10.30 -29.91 17.99
N THR A 476 11.08 -30.48 17.08
CA THR A 476 12.53 -30.50 17.18
C THR A 476 13.07 -29.34 16.36
N ARG A 477 13.70 -28.37 17.06
CA ARG A 477 14.25 -27.19 16.40
C ARG A 477 15.42 -27.59 15.49
N ARG A 478 15.46 -26.99 14.30
CA ARG A 478 16.47 -27.25 13.24
C ARG A 478 16.92 -25.96 12.59
N ASP A 479 18.00 -26.01 11.87
CA ASP A 479 18.41 -24.92 10.98
C ASP A 479 17.44 -24.83 9.79
N ILE A 480 17.02 -23.61 9.46
CA ILE A 480 16.11 -23.32 8.37
C ILE A 480 16.79 -22.30 7.45
N SER A 481 16.83 -22.59 6.16
CA SER A 481 17.45 -21.69 5.20
C SER A 481 16.58 -20.47 4.90
N ASP A 482 17.20 -19.37 4.49
CA ASP A 482 16.48 -18.15 4.06
C ASP A 482 15.58 -18.45 2.85
N GLU A 483 15.99 -19.36 1.96
CA GLU A 483 15.15 -19.79 0.83
C GLU A 483 13.87 -20.48 1.30
N GLU A 484 13.96 -21.41 2.27
CA GLU A 484 12.78 -22.07 2.86
C GLU A 484 11.86 -21.07 3.54
N ILE A 485 12.40 -20.10 4.28
CA ILE A 485 11.63 -19.04 4.93
C ILE A 485 10.82 -18.27 3.90
N VAL A 486 11.48 -17.78 2.85
CA VAL A 486 10.83 -17.01 1.79
C VAL A 486 9.78 -17.85 1.07
N GLU A 487 10.14 -19.06 0.64
CA GLU A 487 9.20 -19.94 -0.08
C GLU A 487 7.95 -20.22 0.74
N ARG A 488 8.09 -20.64 1.99
CA ARG A 488 6.94 -20.99 2.84
C ARG A 488 6.00 -19.81 3.07
N CYS A 489 6.53 -18.65 3.37
CA CYS A 489 5.72 -17.46 3.62
C CYS A 489 5.04 -16.95 2.33
N ILE A 490 5.77 -16.88 1.22
CA ILE A 490 5.23 -16.35 -0.05
C ILE A 490 4.25 -17.34 -0.70
N LEU A 491 4.50 -18.64 -0.61
CA LEU A 491 3.56 -19.65 -1.11
C LEU A 491 2.24 -19.64 -0.35
N ALA A 492 2.24 -19.38 0.96
CA ALA A 492 1.01 -19.20 1.72
C ALA A 492 0.18 -18.01 1.22
N LEU A 493 0.84 -16.88 0.88
CA LEU A 493 0.16 -15.74 0.25
C LEU A 493 -0.43 -16.10 -1.11
N ILE A 494 0.35 -16.78 -1.96
CA ILE A 494 -0.06 -17.15 -3.32
C ILE A 494 -1.26 -18.10 -3.28
N ASN A 495 -1.20 -19.12 -2.42
CA ASN A 495 -2.24 -20.14 -2.33
C ASN A 495 -3.57 -19.55 -1.86
N GLU A 496 -3.55 -18.75 -0.79
CA GLU A 496 -4.72 -18.06 -0.27
C GLU A 496 -5.28 -17.04 -1.27
N GLY A 497 -4.38 -16.31 -1.97
CA GLY A 497 -4.77 -15.37 -3.03
C GLY A 497 -5.49 -16.06 -4.20
N ALA A 498 -5.10 -17.29 -4.55
CA ALA A 498 -5.79 -18.09 -5.56
C ALA A 498 -7.19 -18.53 -5.08
N ASP A 499 -7.36 -18.88 -3.81
CA ASP A 499 -8.68 -19.21 -3.24
C ASP A 499 -9.59 -17.96 -3.18
N ILE A 500 -9.07 -16.81 -2.74
CA ILE A 500 -9.76 -15.51 -2.76
C ILE A 500 -10.27 -15.17 -4.17
N LEU A 501 -9.44 -15.40 -5.19
CA LEU A 501 -9.80 -15.16 -6.58
C LEU A 501 -10.87 -16.16 -7.06
N SER A 502 -10.74 -17.44 -6.70
CA SER A 502 -11.70 -18.47 -7.10
C SER A 502 -13.09 -18.28 -6.49
N GLU A 503 -13.16 -17.73 -5.28
CA GLU A 503 -14.39 -17.37 -4.57
C GLU A 503 -14.98 -16.04 -5.08
N GLY A 504 -14.22 -15.27 -5.86
CA GLY A 504 -14.58 -13.95 -6.38
C GLY A 504 -14.59 -12.86 -5.32
N VAL A 505 -13.92 -13.06 -4.18
CA VAL A 505 -13.71 -12.01 -3.16
C VAL A 505 -12.91 -10.85 -3.76
N ALA A 506 -11.89 -11.14 -4.54
CA ALA A 506 -11.27 -10.20 -5.47
C ALA A 506 -11.79 -10.42 -6.90
N GLN A 507 -11.94 -9.35 -7.68
CA GLN A 507 -12.41 -9.45 -9.06
C GLN A 507 -11.31 -9.94 -10.00
N ARG A 508 -10.05 -9.64 -9.69
CA ARG A 508 -8.87 -9.90 -10.54
C ARG A 508 -7.67 -10.27 -9.69
N ALA A 509 -6.78 -11.07 -10.24
CA ALA A 509 -5.47 -11.31 -9.65
C ALA A 509 -4.68 -9.99 -9.45
N ALA A 510 -4.78 -9.06 -10.41
CA ALA A 510 -4.17 -7.74 -10.32
C ALA A 510 -4.71 -6.90 -9.15
N ASP A 511 -5.97 -7.07 -8.74
CA ASP A 511 -6.54 -6.38 -7.58
C ASP A 511 -5.86 -6.84 -6.28
N ILE A 512 -5.59 -8.15 -6.15
CA ILE A 512 -4.82 -8.73 -5.04
C ILE A 512 -3.39 -8.16 -5.03
N ASP A 513 -2.76 -8.06 -6.20
CA ASP A 513 -1.42 -7.49 -6.33
C ASP A 513 -1.38 -6.01 -5.91
N VAL A 514 -2.38 -5.22 -6.31
CA VAL A 514 -2.54 -3.82 -5.89
C VAL A 514 -2.73 -3.69 -4.38
N VAL A 515 -3.53 -4.56 -3.77
CA VAL A 515 -3.72 -4.63 -2.30
C VAL A 515 -2.38 -4.87 -1.62
N TYR A 516 -1.63 -5.88 -2.05
CA TYR A 516 -0.39 -6.27 -1.38
C TYR A 516 0.74 -5.24 -1.53
N ILE A 517 0.83 -4.57 -2.65
CA ILE A 517 1.84 -3.52 -2.88
C ILE A 517 1.50 -2.25 -2.09
N ASN A 518 0.22 -1.82 -2.09
CA ASN A 518 -0.16 -0.55 -1.49
C ASN A 518 -0.49 -0.63 0.00
N GLY A 519 -0.78 -1.83 0.54
CA GLY A 519 -1.16 -2.04 1.94
C GLY A 519 -0.14 -2.83 2.76
N TYR A 520 0.53 -3.81 2.15
CA TYR A 520 1.36 -4.78 2.88
C TYR A 520 2.85 -4.72 2.51
N GLY A 521 3.24 -3.80 1.64
CA GLY A 521 4.65 -3.55 1.31
C GLY A 521 5.30 -4.65 0.48
N PHE A 522 4.52 -5.42 -0.28
CA PHE A 522 5.08 -6.36 -1.26
C PHE A 522 5.88 -5.59 -2.31
N PRO A 523 7.05 -6.08 -2.75
CA PRO A 523 7.91 -5.32 -3.65
C PRO A 523 7.26 -5.09 -5.02
N ILE A 524 7.05 -3.83 -5.39
CA ILE A 524 6.42 -3.42 -6.65
C ILE A 524 7.13 -4.01 -7.87
N TRP A 525 8.45 -4.16 -7.80
CA TRP A 525 9.28 -4.70 -8.87
C TRP A 525 9.17 -6.24 -9.04
N ARG A 526 8.37 -6.91 -8.18
CA ARG A 526 7.92 -8.29 -8.35
C ARG A 526 6.46 -8.39 -8.82
N GLY A 527 5.74 -7.27 -8.88
CA GLY A 527 4.39 -7.18 -9.44
C GLY A 527 3.26 -7.68 -8.56
N GLY A 528 3.53 -7.97 -7.28
CA GLY A 528 2.56 -8.55 -6.35
C GLY A 528 2.59 -10.09 -6.31
N PRO A 529 1.88 -10.73 -5.37
CA PRO A 529 1.95 -12.17 -5.15
C PRO A 529 1.40 -12.99 -6.33
N MET A 530 0.33 -12.54 -6.99
CA MET A 530 -0.30 -13.26 -8.11
C MET A 530 0.54 -13.17 -9.38
N HIS A 531 1.05 -11.97 -9.70
CA HIS A 531 1.99 -11.79 -10.79
C HIS A 531 3.27 -12.60 -10.55
N HIS A 532 3.77 -12.61 -9.32
CA HIS A 532 4.96 -13.38 -8.95
C HIS A 532 4.74 -14.89 -9.17
N ALA A 533 3.57 -15.42 -8.81
CA ALA A 533 3.18 -16.81 -9.08
C ALA A 533 3.18 -17.11 -10.57
N ASN A 534 2.57 -16.24 -11.38
CA ASN A 534 2.55 -16.36 -12.83
C ASN A 534 3.96 -16.33 -13.44
N ALA A 535 4.86 -15.49 -12.91
CA ALA A 535 6.24 -15.39 -13.36
C ALA A 535 7.09 -16.62 -12.99
N MET A 536 6.80 -17.24 -11.83
CA MET A 536 7.42 -18.51 -11.43
C MET A 536 6.98 -19.68 -12.33
N GLY A 537 5.75 -19.63 -12.82
CA GLY A 537 5.04 -20.75 -13.47
C GLY A 537 4.23 -21.56 -12.45
N LEU A 538 2.94 -21.77 -12.75
CA LEU A 538 2.01 -22.38 -11.80
C LEU A 538 2.37 -23.84 -11.47
N ASP A 539 2.95 -24.59 -12.42
CA ASP A 539 3.46 -25.95 -12.16
C ASP A 539 4.51 -25.95 -11.04
N LYS A 540 5.45 -25.00 -11.07
CA LYS A 540 6.48 -24.88 -10.02
C LYS A 540 5.91 -24.43 -8.69
N VAL A 541 4.87 -23.57 -8.72
CA VAL A 541 4.16 -23.16 -7.51
C VAL A 541 3.51 -24.37 -6.84
N ILE A 542 2.83 -25.21 -7.62
CA ILE A 542 2.19 -26.44 -7.13
C ILE A 542 3.23 -27.42 -6.57
N GLU A 543 4.31 -27.70 -7.33
CA GLU A 543 5.41 -28.56 -6.87
C GLU A 543 5.94 -28.12 -5.49
N LYS A 544 6.18 -26.83 -5.33
CA LYS A 544 6.68 -26.26 -4.05
C LYS A 544 5.62 -26.34 -2.94
N LEU A 545 4.36 -26.11 -3.24
CA LEU A 545 3.27 -26.27 -2.27
C LEU A 545 3.17 -27.72 -1.80
N GLU A 546 3.19 -28.69 -2.70
CA GLU A 546 3.15 -30.11 -2.38
C GLU A 546 4.38 -30.55 -1.55
N LYS A 547 5.58 -30.10 -1.93
CA LYS A 547 6.82 -30.30 -1.15
C LYS A 547 6.64 -29.84 0.31
N TYR A 548 6.15 -28.61 0.54
CA TYR A 548 6.02 -28.11 1.89
C TYR A 548 4.83 -28.71 2.64
N ARG A 549 3.79 -29.13 1.94
CA ARG A 549 2.72 -29.91 2.52
C ARG A 549 3.21 -31.25 3.05
N GLU A 550 4.05 -31.96 2.29
CA GLU A 550 4.67 -33.25 2.69
C GLU A 550 5.61 -33.05 3.90
N ILE A 551 6.45 -32.01 3.88
CA ILE A 551 7.41 -31.73 4.97
C ILE A 551 6.72 -31.34 6.26
N THR A 552 5.68 -30.50 6.20
CA THR A 552 5.07 -29.89 7.39
C THR A 552 3.79 -30.53 7.84
N GLY A 553 3.12 -31.32 6.98
CA GLY A 553 1.77 -31.82 7.23
C GLY A 553 0.69 -30.72 7.29
N ASN A 554 1.00 -29.48 6.90
CA ASN A 554 0.12 -28.35 7.06
C ASN A 554 -0.71 -28.10 5.79
N ASP A 555 -2.04 -28.11 5.94
CA ASP A 555 -2.99 -27.95 4.83
C ASP A 555 -3.00 -26.54 4.22
N VAL A 556 -2.35 -25.54 4.81
CA VAL A 556 -2.12 -24.24 4.16
C VAL A 556 -1.36 -24.38 2.83
N TYR A 557 -0.58 -25.45 2.67
CA TYR A 557 0.14 -25.80 1.46
C TYR A 557 -0.62 -26.76 0.54
N LYS A 558 -1.86 -27.14 0.87
CA LYS A 558 -2.70 -27.87 -0.10
C LYS A 558 -2.97 -26.95 -1.28
N PRO A 559 -2.51 -27.29 -2.50
CA PRO A 559 -2.67 -26.43 -3.65
C PRO A 559 -4.14 -26.07 -3.89
N SER A 560 -4.42 -24.79 -4.08
CA SER A 560 -5.74 -24.30 -4.49
C SER A 560 -6.18 -25.00 -5.78
N GLU A 561 -7.44 -25.43 -5.86
CA GLU A 561 -7.97 -26.06 -7.08
C GLU A 561 -7.86 -25.16 -8.30
N MET A 562 -7.93 -23.84 -8.09
CA MET A 562 -7.73 -22.86 -9.16
C MET A 562 -6.32 -22.96 -9.74
N LEU A 563 -5.29 -23.03 -8.90
CA LEU A 563 -3.90 -23.21 -9.35
C LEU A 563 -3.75 -24.51 -10.15
N VAL A 564 -4.29 -25.62 -9.62
CA VAL A 564 -4.20 -26.93 -10.25
C VAL A 564 -4.90 -26.94 -11.62
N ASN A 565 -6.08 -26.36 -11.73
CA ASN A 565 -6.83 -26.31 -12.98
C ASN A 565 -6.14 -25.41 -14.02
N LEU A 566 -5.69 -24.21 -13.63
CA LEU A 566 -4.98 -23.31 -14.52
C LEU A 566 -3.66 -23.92 -15.02
N ALA A 567 -2.90 -24.58 -14.16
CA ALA A 567 -1.64 -25.22 -14.56
C ALA A 567 -1.85 -26.30 -15.63
N LYS A 568 -2.90 -27.16 -15.48
CA LYS A 568 -3.24 -28.20 -16.48
C LYS A 568 -3.49 -27.63 -17.87
N ASP A 569 -4.08 -26.43 -17.92
CA ASP A 569 -4.47 -25.75 -19.16
C ASP A 569 -3.37 -24.80 -19.67
N GLY A 570 -2.21 -24.74 -19.01
CA GLY A 570 -1.15 -23.77 -19.32
C GLY A 570 -1.59 -22.31 -19.11
N GLY A 571 -2.61 -22.09 -18.26
CA GLY A 571 -3.20 -20.80 -17.96
C GLY A 571 -2.40 -19.96 -16.94
N LYS A 572 -2.94 -18.78 -16.63
CA LYS A 572 -2.39 -17.83 -15.65
C LYS A 572 -3.50 -17.33 -14.75
N LEU A 573 -3.14 -16.94 -13.53
CA LEU A 573 -4.04 -16.18 -12.65
C LEU A 573 -4.41 -14.84 -13.33
N GLY A 574 -5.69 -14.57 -13.45
CA GLY A 574 -6.23 -13.41 -14.16
C GLY A 574 -7.53 -12.90 -13.54
N GLU A 575 -8.64 -13.02 -14.27
CA GLU A 575 -9.97 -12.63 -13.78
C GLU A 575 -10.57 -13.71 -12.88
N ALA A 576 -11.40 -13.30 -11.93
CA ALA A 576 -12.21 -14.23 -11.14
C ALA A 576 -13.20 -15.00 -12.03
N PRO A 577 -13.58 -16.24 -11.68
CA PRO A 577 -14.63 -16.97 -12.37
C PRO A 577 -15.95 -16.19 -12.41
N GLN A 578 -16.80 -16.49 -13.37
CA GLN A 578 -18.14 -15.88 -13.44
C GLN A 578 -18.97 -16.29 -12.21
N LYS A 579 -19.96 -15.45 -11.86
CA LYS A 579 -20.73 -15.61 -10.60
C LYS A 579 -21.34 -16.99 -10.38
N GLY A 580 -21.67 -17.72 -11.46
CA GLY A 580 -22.22 -19.09 -11.39
C GLY A 580 -21.19 -20.18 -11.15
N ASP A 581 -19.90 -19.91 -11.41
CA ASP A 581 -18.80 -20.87 -11.31
C ASP A 581 -17.90 -20.64 -10.09
N ARG A 582 -18.30 -19.71 -9.19
CA ARG A 582 -17.53 -19.38 -7.99
C ARG A 582 -17.77 -20.43 -6.92
N LYS A 583 -16.71 -20.79 -6.18
CA LYS A 583 -16.86 -21.54 -4.93
C LYS A 583 -17.79 -20.79 -3.99
N GLU A 584 -18.58 -21.53 -3.19
CA GLU A 584 -19.35 -20.92 -2.11
C GLU A 584 -18.42 -20.15 -1.17
N LYS A 585 -18.82 -18.91 -0.83
CA LYS A 585 -18.10 -18.09 0.13
C LYS A 585 -18.03 -18.86 1.46
N LEU A 586 -16.83 -18.85 2.07
CA LEU A 586 -16.70 -19.20 3.49
C LEU A 586 -17.56 -18.18 4.26
N GLY A 587 -18.64 -18.64 4.88
CA GLY A 587 -19.50 -17.78 5.69
C GLY A 587 -18.71 -17.12 6.82
N PHE A 588 -19.23 -16.02 7.37
CA PHE A 588 -18.71 -15.37 8.59
C PHE A 588 -18.89 -16.23 9.85
N GLU A 589 -19.29 -17.50 9.69
CA GLU A 589 -19.18 -18.43 10.81
C GLU A 589 -17.76 -18.38 11.35
N MET A 590 -17.62 -18.14 12.64
CA MET A 590 -16.39 -17.97 13.42
C MET A 590 -15.41 -19.14 13.28
N SER A 591 -15.13 -19.56 12.05
CA SER A 591 -14.16 -20.58 11.70
C SER A 591 -12.80 -19.92 11.49
N SER A 592 -11.80 -20.39 12.17
CA SER A 592 -10.35 -20.15 11.97
C SER A 592 -9.85 -18.70 11.80
N VAL A 593 -10.53 -17.82 11.08
CA VAL A 593 -10.05 -16.44 10.82
C VAL A 593 -10.26 -15.53 12.02
N ALA A 594 -11.41 -15.59 12.69
CA ALA A 594 -11.66 -14.81 13.92
C ALA A 594 -10.82 -15.29 15.13
N ASN A 595 -10.22 -16.47 15.05
CA ASN A 595 -9.28 -16.97 16.06
C ASN A 595 -7.85 -16.46 15.86
N ASN A 596 -7.58 -15.72 14.77
CA ASN A 596 -6.26 -15.20 14.41
C ASN A 596 -6.11 -13.70 14.72
N PHE A 597 -7.19 -13.02 15.17
CA PHE A 597 -7.12 -11.69 15.74
C PHE A 597 -6.87 -11.73 17.24
#